data_6d874c6c29f37ddba84518b04e0b9acc
#
_entry.id   6d874c6c29f37ddba84518b04e0b9acc
#
_cell.length_a   1.000
_cell.length_b   1.000
_cell.length_c   1.000
_cell.angle_alpha   90.00
_cell.angle_beta   90.00
_cell.angle_gamma   90.00
#
_symmetry.space_group_name_H-M   'P 1'
#
loop_
_entity.id
_entity.type
_entity.pdbx_description
1 polymer ?
#
loop_
_entity_poly.entity_id
_entity_poly.type
_entity_poly.pdbx_seq_one_letter_code
_entity_poly.pdbx_strand_id
1 'polypeptide(L)'
;MIDVHSHIVFEVDDGAKSIEQSLEILQEAKEAGFTDIILTPHYIEGYYDNDAEIINNKIAKLQSLQNDVNLHSGNEIYITENIMELISQKKAQTLAGSRYVLFELPLNAEALNLNRVVYSILGERKIPVLAHPERYPEVQKD
;
A
#
# COMPACT_ATOMS: atom_id res chain seq x y z
N MET A 1 -5.64 0.25 17.86
CA MET A 1 -5.45 1.22 16.74
C MET A 1 -5.36 0.46 15.43
N ILE A 2 -5.64 1.13 14.29
CA ILE A 2 -5.50 0.54 12.94
C ILE A 2 -4.44 1.35 12.19
N ASP A 3 -3.45 0.66 11.62
CA ASP A 3 -2.51 1.25 10.66
C ASP A 3 -3.00 0.97 9.24
N VAL A 4 -3.07 1.98 8.40
CA VAL A 4 -3.60 1.85 7.03
C VAL A 4 -2.51 1.92 5.94
N HIS A 5 -1.25 2.11 6.34
CA HIS A 5 -0.13 2.26 5.40
C HIS A 5 1.19 1.82 6.03
N SER A 6 1.75 0.71 5.58
CA SER A 6 3.00 0.16 6.10
C SER A 6 3.74 -0.71 5.09
N HIS A 7 5.09 -0.72 5.17
CA HIS A 7 5.99 -1.53 4.34
C HIS A 7 6.61 -2.68 5.15
N ILE A 8 5.76 -3.53 5.72
CA ILE A 8 6.15 -4.62 6.61
C ILE A 8 6.30 -5.95 5.86
N VAL A 9 5.80 -6.08 4.63
CA VAL A 9 5.96 -7.32 3.84
C VAL A 9 7.44 -7.49 3.47
N PHE A 10 8.03 -8.61 3.88
CA PHE A 10 9.46 -8.85 3.67
C PHE A 10 9.82 -9.06 2.20
N GLU A 11 10.96 -8.51 1.75
CA GLU A 11 11.59 -8.75 0.45
C GLU A 11 10.67 -8.51 -0.76
N VAL A 12 9.88 -7.43 -0.74
CA VAL A 12 9.01 -7.07 -1.88
C VAL A 12 9.27 -5.65 -2.39
N ASP A 13 9.75 -4.77 -1.51
CA ASP A 13 10.05 -3.38 -1.82
C ASP A 13 11.23 -2.85 -0.97
N ASP A 14 11.28 -1.55 -0.71
CA ASP A 14 12.30 -0.91 0.13
C ASP A 14 12.03 -1.03 1.64
N GLY A 15 10.91 -1.62 2.06
CA GLY A 15 10.55 -1.90 3.45
C GLY A 15 11.35 -3.04 4.09
N ALA A 16 10.69 -3.95 4.79
CA ALA A 16 11.33 -5.03 5.53
C ALA A 16 12.16 -5.97 4.63
N LYS A 17 13.40 -6.24 5.05
CA LYS A 17 14.39 -7.02 4.27
C LYS A 17 14.38 -8.51 4.60
N SER A 18 13.71 -8.92 5.69
CA SER A 18 13.59 -10.32 6.08
C SER A 18 12.31 -10.57 6.87
N ILE A 19 11.94 -11.85 7.03
CA ILE A 19 10.82 -12.26 7.89
C ILE A 19 11.03 -11.82 9.32
N GLU A 20 12.26 -11.96 9.83
CA GLU A 20 12.62 -11.58 11.19
C GLU A 20 12.38 -10.10 11.42
N GLN A 21 12.81 -9.24 10.49
CA GLN A 21 12.55 -7.80 10.56
C GLN A 21 11.06 -7.47 10.52
N SER A 22 10.28 -8.16 9.67
CA SER A 22 8.83 -8.00 9.66
C SER A 22 8.21 -8.34 11.02
N LEU A 23 8.62 -9.44 11.63
CA LEU A 23 8.10 -9.87 12.93
C LEU A 23 8.50 -8.92 14.06
N GLU A 24 9.71 -8.37 14.04
CA GLU A 24 10.15 -7.33 14.98
C GLU A 24 9.26 -6.08 14.88
N ILE A 25 9.01 -5.57 13.67
CA ILE A 25 8.13 -4.42 13.45
C ILE A 25 6.70 -4.71 13.94
N LEU A 26 6.16 -5.92 13.67
CA LEU A 26 4.83 -6.31 14.12
C LEU A 26 4.75 -6.41 15.65
N GLN A 27 5.81 -6.85 16.32
CA GLN A 27 5.89 -6.87 17.78
C GLN A 27 5.87 -5.45 18.36
N GLU A 28 6.65 -4.52 17.78
CA GLU A 28 6.65 -3.11 18.17
C GLU A 28 5.27 -2.46 17.95
N ALA A 29 4.62 -2.76 16.83
CA ALA A 29 3.28 -2.26 16.54
C ALA A 29 2.25 -2.77 17.56
N LYS A 30 2.30 -4.04 17.95
CA LYS A 30 1.48 -4.60 19.04
C LYS A 30 1.70 -3.85 20.35
N GLU A 31 2.96 -3.63 20.74
CA GLU A 31 3.30 -2.92 21.98
C GLU A 31 2.81 -1.47 21.95
N ALA A 32 2.78 -0.84 20.76
CA ALA A 32 2.18 0.48 20.55
C ALA A 32 0.65 0.47 20.53
N GLY A 33 -0.01 -0.71 20.58
CA GLY A 33 -1.45 -0.87 20.69
C GLY A 33 -2.18 -0.96 19.34
N PHE A 34 -1.48 -1.31 18.26
CA PHE A 34 -2.13 -1.63 16.99
C PHE A 34 -2.77 -3.01 17.05
N THR A 35 -4.00 -3.12 16.56
CA THR A 35 -4.79 -4.35 16.49
C THR A 35 -4.92 -4.88 15.07
N ASP A 36 -4.85 -3.98 14.10
CA ASP A 36 -5.00 -4.25 12.68
C ASP A 36 -4.00 -3.40 11.89
N ILE A 37 -3.35 -4.00 10.90
CA ILE A 37 -2.40 -3.31 10.02
C ILE A 37 -2.70 -3.70 8.57
N ILE A 38 -2.84 -2.71 7.69
CA ILE A 38 -2.88 -2.93 6.26
C ILE A 38 -1.45 -2.81 5.72
N LEU A 39 -0.93 -3.92 5.23
CA LEU A 39 0.39 -3.98 4.62
C LEU A 39 0.27 -3.53 3.17
N THR A 40 0.93 -2.43 2.85
CA THR A 40 0.80 -1.70 1.58
C THR A 40 2.15 -1.55 0.88
N PRO A 41 2.81 -2.66 0.50
CA PRO A 41 4.05 -2.55 -0.24
C PRO A 41 3.83 -1.74 -1.53
N HIS A 42 4.90 -1.11 -2.00
CA HIS A 42 4.88 -0.40 -3.27
C HIS A 42 4.45 -1.32 -4.42
N TYR A 43 3.66 -0.76 -5.33
CA TYR A 43 3.47 -1.29 -6.67
C TYR A 43 3.93 -0.25 -7.70
N ILE A 44 5.04 -0.53 -8.35
CA ILE A 44 5.64 0.30 -9.41
C ILE A 44 5.94 -0.62 -10.59
N GLU A 45 5.16 -0.50 -11.67
CA GLU A 45 5.27 -1.39 -12.83
C GLU A 45 6.70 -1.39 -13.40
N GLY A 46 7.26 -2.60 -13.55
CA GLY A 46 8.64 -2.80 -14.01
C GLY A 46 9.74 -2.55 -12.96
N TYR A 47 9.38 -2.21 -11.72
CA TYR A 47 10.35 -1.98 -10.64
C TYR A 47 9.98 -2.74 -9.35
N TYR A 48 8.80 -2.48 -8.77
CA TYR A 48 8.19 -3.23 -7.67
C TYR A 48 6.83 -3.75 -8.17
N ASP A 49 6.85 -4.81 -8.96
CA ASP A 49 5.67 -5.36 -9.63
C ASP A 49 5.27 -6.76 -9.11
N ASN A 50 5.48 -6.98 -7.82
CA ASN A 50 4.96 -8.17 -7.15
C ASN A 50 3.43 -8.15 -7.20
N ASP A 51 2.84 -9.13 -7.88
CA ASP A 51 1.39 -9.21 -7.98
C ASP A 51 0.69 -9.55 -6.64
N ALA A 52 -0.64 -9.42 -6.63
CA ALA A 52 -1.44 -9.62 -5.43
C ALA A 52 -1.28 -11.03 -4.83
N GLU A 53 -1.03 -12.06 -5.63
CA GLU A 53 -0.86 -13.43 -5.14
C GLU A 53 0.43 -13.56 -4.32
N ILE A 54 1.53 -13.02 -4.83
CA ILE A 54 2.83 -13.02 -4.13
C ILE A 54 2.71 -12.31 -2.78
N ILE A 55 2.12 -11.11 -2.79
CA ILE A 55 1.92 -10.31 -1.58
C ILE A 55 1.04 -11.06 -0.57
N ASN A 56 -0.11 -11.58 -1.00
CA ASN A 56 -1.03 -12.30 -0.12
C ASN A 56 -0.41 -13.56 0.50
N ASN A 57 0.41 -14.30 -0.26
CA ASN A 57 1.12 -15.47 0.26
C ASN A 57 2.13 -15.08 1.35
N LYS A 58 2.88 -13.99 1.16
CA LYS A 58 3.81 -13.49 2.18
C LYS A 58 3.09 -12.98 3.42
N ILE A 59 1.96 -12.28 3.28
CA ILE A 59 1.11 -11.83 4.39
C ILE A 59 0.55 -13.02 5.16
N ALA A 60 0.04 -14.04 4.48
CA ALA A 60 -0.47 -15.26 5.11
C ALA A 60 0.63 -15.98 5.91
N LYS A 61 1.86 -15.99 5.39
CA LYS A 61 3.02 -16.53 6.12
C LYS A 61 3.31 -15.73 7.39
N LEU A 62 3.35 -14.40 7.32
CA LEU A 62 3.53 -13.55 8.51
C LEU A 62 2.41 -13.78 9.52
N GLN A 63 1.16 -13.83 9.08
CA GLN A 63 0.01 -14.06 9.96
C GLN A 63 0.10 -15.43 10.65
N SER A 64 0.63 -16.46 9.99
CA SER A 64 0.81 -17.78 10.60
C SER A 64 1.89 -17.84 11.68
N LEU A 65 2.80 -16.87 11.70
CA LEU A 65 3.91 -16.78 12.66
C LEU A 65 3.61 -15.90 13.88
N GLN A 66 2.54 -15.11 13.82
CA GLN A 66 2.08 -14.26 14.93
C GLN A 66 0.54 -14.15 14.92
N ASN A 67 -0.08 -13.99 16.10
CA ASN A 67 -1.53 -13.89 16.25
C ASN A 67 -1.97 -12.62 17.00
N ASP A 68 -1.05 -11.71 17.24
CA ASP A 68 -1.29 -10.55 18.09
C ASP A 68 -1.91 -9.38 17.33
N VAL A 69 -1.62 -9.28 16.01
CA VAL A 69 -2.11 -8.23 15.12
C VAL A 69 -2.75 -8.87 13.90
N ASN A 70 -3.91 -8.38 13.48
CA ASN A 70 -4.56 -8.81 12.25
C ASN A 70 -3.91 -8.13 11.04
N LEU A 71 -3.48 -8.91 10.06
CA LEU A 71 -2.82 -8.42 8.86
C LEU A 71 -3.77 -8.40 7.68
N HIS A 72 -3.83 -7.29 6.99
CA HIS A 72 -4.66 -7.09 5.80
C HIS A 72 -3.77 -6.69 4.62
N SER A 73 -4.17 -7.06 3.42
CA SER A 73 -3.44 -6.71 2.21
C SER A 73 -3.88 -5.40 1.58
N GLY A 74 -2.95 -4.73 0.93
CA GLY A 74 -3.15 -3.56 0.10
C GLY A 74 -1.91 -3.28 -0.72
N ASN A 75 -1.90 -2.20 -1.48
CA ASN A 75 -0.72 -1.65 -2.12
C ASN A 75 -0.70 -0.13 -2.02
N GLU A 76 0.50 0.44 -1.91
CA GLU A 76 0.77 1.82 -2.29
C GLU A 76 1.13 1.84 -3.77
N ILE A 77 0.20 2.31 -4.60
CA ILE A 77 0.33 2.25 -6.05
C ILE A 77 0.97 3.55 -6.57
N TYR A 78 2.12 3.45 -7.23
CA TYR A 78 2.70 4.61 -7.92
C TYR A 78 1.73 5.10 -9.00
N ILE A 79 1.49 6.41 -9.05
CA ILE A 79 0.46 6.99 -9.92
C ILE A 79 0.63 6.58 -11.37
N THR A 80 -0.43 6.03 -11.96
CA THR A 80 -0.50 5.65 -13.36
C THR A 80 -1.93 5.77 -13.90
N GLU A 81 -2.09 6.07 -15.19
CA GLU A 81 -3.41 6.20 -15.81
C GLU A 81 -4.19 4.88 -15.84
N ASN A 82 -3.50 3.73 -15.84
CA ASN A 82 -4.10 2.39 -15.84
C ASN A 82 -4.29 1.78 -14.43
N ILE A 83 -4.28 2.60 -13.37
CA ILE A 83 -4.37 2.13 -11.97
C ILE A 83 -5.57 1.20 -11.73
N MET A 84 -6.73 1.48 -12.33
CA MET A 84 -7.91 0.64 -12.19
C MET A 84 -7.80 -0.68 -12.96
N GLU A 85 -7.08 -0.69 -14.08
CA GLU A 85 -6.77 -1.91 -14.83
C GLU A 85 -5.83 -2.82 -14.02
N LEU A 86 -4.78 -2.28 -13.40
CA LEU A 86 -3.88 -3.02 -12.52
C LEU A 86 -4.63 -3.71 -11.38
N ILE A 87 -5.60 -3.03 -10.77
CA ILE A 87 -6.45 -3.61 -9.72
C ILE A 87 -7.36 -4.72 -10.29
N SER A 88 -7.98 -4.49 -11.44
CA SER A 88 -8.87 -5.48 -12.07
C SER A 88 -8.12 -6.75 -12.49
N GLN A 89 -6.87 -6.62 -12.91
CA GLN A 89 -5.97 -7.72 -13.27
C GLN A 89 -5.31 -8.40 -12.06
N LYS A 90 -5.60 -7.96 -10.83
CA LYS A 90 -4.98 -8.44 -9.59
C LYS A 90 -3.45 -8.25 -9.53
N LYS A 91 -2.93 -7.30 -10.26
CA LYS A 91 -1.54 -6.88 -10.15
C LYS A 91 -1.33 -6.00 -8.91
N ALA A 92 -2.29 -5.13 -8.62
CA ALA A 92 -2.32 -4.33 -7.40
C ALA A 92 -3.64 -4.53 -6.64
N GLN A 93 -3.72 -4.05 -5.39
CA GLN A 93 -4.85 -4.28 -4.49
C GLN A 93 -5.33 -2.97 -3.85
N THR A 94 -6.64 -2.91 -3.56
CA THR A 94 -7.22 -1.89 -2.68
C THR A 94 -6.87 -2.17 -1.22
N LEU A 95 -7.01 -1.17 -0.34
CA LEU A 95 -6.77 -1.34 1.09
C LEU A 95 -7.76 -2.34 1.70
N ALA A 96 -7.25 -3.48 2.19
CA ALA A 96 -8.03 -4.55 2.84
C ALA A 96 -9.26 -5.01 2.02
N GLY A 97 -9.17 -5.07 0.70
CA GLY A 97 -10.29 -5.42 -0.19
C GLY A 97 -11.44 -4.42 -0.20
N SER A 98 -11.29 -3.25 0.38
CA SER A 98 -12.30 -2.20 0.49
C SER A 98 -12.44 -1.37 -0.80
N ARG A 99 -13.11 -0.23 -0.72
CA ARG A 99 -13.20 0.72 -1.83
C ARG A 99 -12.02 1.69 -1.92
N TYR A 100 -11.16 1.74 -0.92
CA TYR A 100 -10.07 2.70 -0.84
C TYR A 100 -8.87 2.26 -1.70
N VAL A 101 -8.39 3.15 -2.56
CA VAL A 101 -7.21 2.96 -3.42
C VAL A 101 -6.13 3.91 -2.95
N LEU A 102 -5.08 3.37 -2.33
CA LEU A 102 -3.93 4.14 -1.89
C LEU A 102 -2.97 4.31 -3.06
N PHE A 103 -2.55 5.54 -3.32
CA PHE A 103 -1.59 5.85 -4.36
C PHE A 103 -0.62 6.95 -3.93
N GLU A 104 0.57 6.95 -4.52
CA GLU A 104 1.59 7.97 -4.32
C GLU A 104 1.89 8.73 -5.62
N LEU A 105 2.43 9.95 -5.46
CA LEU A 105 2.87 10.82 -6.56
C LEU A 105 4.40 10.82 -6.66
N PRO A 106 4.97 11.16 -7.84
CA PRO A 106 6.39 11.49 -7.94
C PRO A 106 6.74 12.67 -7.04
N LEU A 107 7.81 12.56 -6.26
CA LEU A 107 8.24 13.63 -5.36
C LEU A 107 8.74 14.89 -6.08
N ASN A 108 9.20 14.76 -7.32
CA ASN A 108 9.90 15.81 -8.08
C ASN A 108 9.28 16.11 -9.45
N ALA A 109 8.09 15.60 -9.76
CA ALA A 109 7.43 15.84 -11.03
C ALA A 109 6.10 16.56 -10.83
N GLU A 110 5.76 17.45 -11.75
CA GLU A 110 4.37 17.90 -11.89
C GLU A 110 3.48 16.66 -12.01
N ALA A 111 2.47 16.57 -11.18
CA ALA A 111 1.58 15.40 -11.12
C ALA A 111 0.90 15.19 -12.47
N LEU A 112 1.50 14.36 -13.30
CA LEU A 112 0.98 13.99 -14.61
C LEU A 112 -0.46 13.47 -14.44
N ASN A 113 -1.43 14.28 -14.89
CA ASN A 113 -2.84 13.87 -14.97
C ASN A 113 -3.49 13.38 -13.68
N LEU A 114 -3.10 13.92 -12.49
CA LEU A 114 -3.71 13.57 -11.21
C LEU A 114 -5.24 13.55 -11.29
N ASN A 115 -5.84 14.60 -11.87
CA ASN A 115 -7.29 14.69 -12.04
C ASN A 115 -7.85 13.49 -12.82
N ARG A 116 -7.16 13.05 -13.88
CA ARG A 116 -7.60 11.90 -14.69
C ARG A 116 -7.59 10.60 -13.89
N VAL A 117 -6.53 10.37 -13.10
CA VAL A 117 -6.43 9.19 -12.23
C VAL A 117 -7.49 9.23 -11.14
N VAL A 118 -7.67 10.36 -10.46
CA VAL A 118 -8.71 10.53 -9.45
C VAL A 118 -10.10 10.27 -10.03
N TYR A 119 -10.43 10.84 -11.21
CA TYR A 119 -11.71 10.59 -11.86
C TYR A 119 -11.89 9.13 -12.31
N SER A 120 -10.84 8.44 -12.73
CA SER A 120 -10.93 7.01 -13.07
C SER A 120 -11.26 6.16 -11.84
N ILE A 121 -10.63 6.44 -10.69
CA ILE A 121 -10.91 5.75 -9.43
C ILE A 121 -12.36 6.01 -8.98
N LEU A 122 -12.81 7.27 -9.01
CA LEU A 122 -14.17 7.65 -8.63
C LEU A 122 -15.22 7.05 -9.57
N GLY A 123 -14.93 6.96 -10.89
CA GLY A 123 -15.79 6.35 -11.89
C GLY A 123 -16.10 4.87 -11.61
N GLU A 124 -15.16 4.15 -11.01
CA GLU A 124 -15.33 2.76 -10.55
C GLU A 124 -15.91 2.67 -9.11
N ARG A 125 -16.50 3.77 -8.61
CA ARG A 125 -17.09 3.87 -7.27
C ARG A 125 -16.09 3.55 -6.13
N LYS A 126 -14.82 3.79 -6.37
CA LYS A 126 -13.75 3.67 -5.38
C LYS A 126 -13.36 5.05 -4.84
N ILE A 127 -12.60 5.07 -3.75
CA ILE A 127 -12.21 6.28 -3.04
C ILE A 127 -10.70 6.41 -3.14
N PRO A 128 -10.16 7.44 -3.81
CA PRO A 128 -8.73 7.69 -3.87
C PRO A 128 -8.20 8.16 -2.51
N VAL A 129 -7.06 7.63 -2.10
CA VAL A 129 -6.32 8.02 -0.89
C VAL A 129 -4.90 8.35 -1.30
N LEU A 130 -4.48 9.59 -1.06
CA LEU A 130 -3.12 10.03 -1.33
C LEU A 130 -2.21 9.63 -0.16
N ALA A 131 -1.15 8.89 -0.45
CA ALA A 131 -0.13 8.55 0.53
C ALA A 131 0.69 9.80 0.92
N HIS A 132 1.12 9.86 2.19
CA HIS A 132 2.04 10.85 2.76
C HIS A 132 1.97 12.25 2.09
N PRO A 133 0.79 12.91 2.09
CA PRO A 133 0.57 14.19 1.41
C PRO A 133 1.56 15.28 1.87
N GLU A 134 2.04 15.18 3.11
CA GLU A 134 3.04 16.08 3.68
C GLU A 134 4.41 16.05 2.98
N ARG A 135 4.68 15.06 2.12
CA ARG A 135 5.93 14.97 1.35
C ARG A 135 5.90 15.77 0.04
N TYR A 136 4.71 16.22 -0.40
CA TYR A 136 4.58 16.92 -1.68
C TYR A 136 4.68 18.44 -1.51
N PRO A 137 5.62 19.12 -2.24
CA PRO A 137 5.82 20.55 -2.12
C PRO A 137 4.58 21.40 -2.39
N GLU A 138 3.70 20.91 -3.27
CA GLU A 138 2.43 21.59 -3.61
C GLU A 138 1.46 21.61 -2.41
N VAL A 139 1.44 20.53 -1.62
CA VAL A 139 0.59 20.41 -0.42
C VAL A 139 1.16 21.21 0.75
N GLN A 140 2.48 21.35 0.81
CA GLN A 140 3.14 22.10 1.89
C GLN A 140 3.02 23.62 1.76
N LYS A 141 2.60 24.15 0.60
CA LYS A 141 2.52 25.59 0.32
C LYS A 141 1.23 26.26 0.77
N ASP A 142 0.21 25.49 1.12
CA ASP A 142 -1.06 25.94 1.66
C ASP A 142 -1.15 25.64 3.17
#